data_3a90577bb2c83da53f47a71592f32f50
#
_entry.id   3a90577bb2c83da53f47a71592f32f50
#
_cell.length_a   1.000
_cell.length_b   1.000
_cell.length_c   1.000
_cell.angle_alpha   90.00
_cell.angle_beta   90.00
_cell.angle_gamma   90.00
#
_symmetry.space_group_name_H-M   'P 1'
#
loop_
_entity.id
_entity.type
_entity.pdbx_description
1 polymer ?
#
loop_
_entity_poly.entity_id
_entity_poly.type
_entity_poly.pdbx_seq_one_letter_code
_entity_poly.pdbx_strand_id
1 'polypeptide(L)'
;MTTINWIFLSIIFISLVLYLIALIKKNSLMAKISSAFTIPFIALLNLSLLYYYLPDSRHIILTTIIAMSLVTISQILFLFENNIHARIAGRIAFILSTCVWMEIYRATYYIYRLPVWFLTLALIIYAGIITWVLILSGKQKFYKDFIFIIGLLIASGMHYSTLAAFCMSPSLSSILLTLGTTLTLVFIIIYFLDFAKYHFKFRKPLLFFILIASQSLIMFSNLLLIKS
;
A
#
# COMPACT_ATOMS: atom_id res chain seq x y z
N MET A 1 25.12 -4.36 3.25
CA MET A 1 24.00 -5.21 3.74
C MET A 1 24.54 -6.16 4.79
N THR A 2 23.87 -6.26 5.91
CA THR A 2 24.22 -7.22 6.98
C THR A 2 23.75 -8.63 6.61
N THR A 3 24.30 -9.66 7.27
CA THR A 3 23.86 -11.06 7.11
C THR A 3 22.36 -11.22 7.35
N ILE A 4 21.81 -10.46 8.31
CA ILE A 4 20.37 -10.44 8.63
C ILE A 4 19.53 -10.00 7.43
N ASN A 5 19.97 -8.99 6.69
CA ASN A 5 19.25 -8.50 5.50
C ASN A 5 19.17 -9.57 4.40
N TRP A 6 20.24 -10.35 4.22
CA TRP A 6 20.26 -11.48 3.28
C TRP A 6 19.30 -12.59 3.70
N ILE A 7 19.20 -12.86 5.00
CA ILE A 7 18.23 -13.84 5.52
C ILE A 7 16.80 -13.39 5.21
N PHE A 8 16.43 -12.13 5.52
CA PHE A 8 15.09 -11.62 5.21
C PHE A 8 14.79 -11.65 3.71
N LEU A 9 15.74 -11.23 2.88
CA LEU A 9 15.57 -11.27 1.42
C LEU A 9 15.35 -12.70 0.92
N SER A 10 16.09 -13.66 1.44
CA SER A 10 15.92 -15.08 1.09
C SER A 10 14.54 -15.62 1.50
N ILE A 11 14.05 -15.26 2.69
CA ILE A 11 12.72 -15.66 3.15
C ILE A 11 11.63 -15.05 2.28
N ILE A 12 11.75 -13.76 1.91
CA ILE A 12 10.83 -13.10 0.99
C ILE A 12 10.80 -13.83 -0.36
N PHE A 13 11.97 -14.11 -0.92
CA PHE A 13 12.08 -14.82 -2.20
C PHE A 13 11.46 -16.22 -2.14
N ILE A 14 11.76 -16.99 -1.10
CA ILE A 14 11.17 -18.33 -0.89
C ILE A 14 9.65 -18.23 -0.74
N SER A 15 9.14 -17.25 0.02
CA SER A 15 7.70 -17.05 0.19
C SER A 15 7.00 -16.73 -1.13
N LEU A 16 7.60 -15.90 -1.98
CA LEU A 16 7.07 -15.58 -3.32
C LEU A 16 7.07 -16.81 -4.24
N VAL A 17 8.14 -17.58 -4.25
CA VAL A 17 8.22 -18.84 -5.03
C VAL A 17 7.16 -19.85 -4.56
N LEU A 18 7.02 -20.03 -3.25
CA LEU A 18 5.99 -20.91 -2.67
C LEU A 18 4.58 -20.43 -3.01
N TYR A 19 4.35 -19.12 -3.03
CA TYR A 19 3.07 -18.55 -3.46
C TYR A 19 2.78 -18.88 -4.93
N LEU A 20 3.75 -18.70 -5.83
CA LEU A 20 3.61 -19.04 -7.25
C LEU A 20 3.34 -20.54 -7.46
N ILE A 21 4.08 -21.40 -6.77
CA ILE A 21 3.85 -22.86 -6.80
C ILE A 21 2.44 -23.20 -6.31
N ALA A 22 1.99 -22.55 -5.24
CA ALA A 22 0.65 -22.76 -4.70
C ALA A 22 -0.46 -22.36 -5.69
N LEU A 23 -0.25 -21.28 -6.45
CA LEU A 23 -1.17 -20.87 -7.52
C LEU A 23 -1.25 -21.92 -8.65
N ILE A 24 -0.10 -22.43 -9.09
CA ILE A 24 -0.02 -23.46 -10.14
C ILE A 24 -0.71 -24.74 -9.68
N LYS A 25 -0.44 -25.17 -8.44
CA LYS A 25 -1.03 -26.38 -7.83
C LYS A 25 -2.46 -26.18 -7.32
N LYS A 26 -3.04 -24.97 -7.47
CA LYS A 26 -4.36 -24.60 -6.93
C LYS A 26 -4.51 -24.88 -5.42
N ASN A 27 -3.43 -24.82 -4.67
CA ASN A 27 -3.43 -25.05 -3.23
C ASN A 27 -3.69 -23.72 -2.50
N SER A 28 -4.95 -23.48 -2.12
CA SER A 28 -5.39 -22.22 -1.48
C SER A 28 -4.76 -22.01 -0.09
N LEU A 29 -4.53 -23.08 0.68
CA LEU A 29 -3.93 -22.95 2.02
C LEU A 29 -2.46 -22.51 1.92
N MET A 30 -1.69 -23.17 1.06
CA MET A 30 -0.29 -22.82 0.84
C MET A 30 -0.15 -21.38 0.30
N ALA A 31 -1.03 -20.95 -0.62
CA ALA A 31 -1.06 -19.58 -1.11
C ALA A 31 -1.33 -18.56 0.02
N LYS A 32 -2.29 -18.84 0.90
CA LYS A 32 -2.60 -18.00 2.06
C LYS A 32 -1.42 -17.89 3.02
N ILE A 33 -0.81 -19.01 3.40
CA ILE A 33 0.33 -19.03 4.31
C ILE A 33 1.48 -18.22 3.71
N SER A 34 1.87 -18.49 2.47
CA SER A 34 2.98 -17.79 1.80
C SER A 34 2.72 -16.28 1.71
N SER A 35 1.49 -15.87 1.38
CA SER A 35 1.14 -14.43 1.31
C SER A 35 1.19 -13.76 2.69
N ALA A 36 0.81 -14.46 3.76
CA ALA A 36 0.85 -13.94 5.13
C ALA A 36 2.28 -13.65 5.61
N PHE A 37 3.26 -14.44 5.18
CA PHE A 37 4.66 -14.25 5.58
C PHE A 37 5.39 -13.16 4.76
N THR A 38 5.03 -12.94 3.50
CA THR A 38 5.79 -12.06 2.62
C THR A 38 5.86 -10.62 3.14
N ILE A 39 4.74 -10.03 3.54
CA ILE A 39 4.68 -8.62 3.99
C ILE A 39 5.41 -8.37 5.31
N PRO A 40 5.24 -9.20 6.37
CA PRO A 40 6.04 -9.06 7.58
C PRO A 40 7.56 -9.09 7.34
N PHE A 41 8.04 -9.99 6.47
CA PHE A 41 9.47 -10.06 6.18
C PHE A 41 9.97 -8.89 5.34
N ILE A 42 9.16 -8.34 4.42
CA ILE A 42 9.46 -7.07 3.74
C ILE A 42 9.57 -5.94 4.78
N ALA A 43 8.66 -5.89 5.76
CA ALA A 43 8.70 -4.92 6.85
C ALA A 43 9.97 -5.04 7.68
N LEU A 44 10.34 -6.25 8.08
CA LEU A 44 11.56 -6.52 8.87
C LEU A 44 12.82 -6.15 8.09
N LEU A 45 12.88 -6.48 6.80
CA LEU A 45 13.98 -6.07 5.92
C LEU A 45 14.13 -4.55 5.89
N ASN A 46 13.03 -3.85 5.67
CA ASN A 46 13.06 -2.38 5.62
C ASN A 46 13.48 -1.77 6.95
N LEU A 47 12.92 -2.25 8.06
CA LEU A 47 13.29 -1.78 9.41
C LEU A 47 14.76 -2.02 9.71
N SER A 48 15.30 -3.19 9.35
CA SER A 48 16.71 -3.49 9.49
C SER A 48 17.60 -2.55 8.67
N LEU A 49 17.17 -2.21 7.45
CA LEU A 49 17.88 -1.24 6.60
C LEU A 49 17.77 0.17 7.16
N LEU A 50 16.57 0.62 7.58
CA LEU A 50 16.37 1.92 8.19
C LEU A 50 17.22 2.09 9.45
N TYR A 51 17.21 1.10 10.35
CA TYR A 51 18.02 1.16 11.57
C TYR A 51 19.52 1.22 11.28
N TYR A 52 20.00 0.51 10.27
CA TYR A 52 21.41 0.50 9.90
C TYR A 52 21.87 1.81 9.24
N TYR A 53 21.05 2.37 8.34
CA TYR A 53 21.42 3.57 7.59
C TYR A 53 21.02 4.89 8.28
N LEU A 54 20.07 4.84 9.23
CA LEU A 54 19.41 6.01 9.80
C LEU A 54 19.06 5.86 11.28
N PRO A 55 20.03 5.54 12.14
CA PRO A 55 19.77 5.29 13.56
C PRO A 55 19.14 6.50 14.27
N ASP A 56 19.39 7.73 13.81
CA ASP A 56 18.91 8.97 14.42
C ASP A 56 17.49 9.36 13.99
N SER A 57 16.96 8.75 12.94
CA SER A 57 15.63 9.07 12.41
C SER A 57 14.51 8.30 13.12
N ARG A 58 14.44 8.42 14.46
CA ARG A 58 13.48 7.70 15.32
C ARG A 58 12.03 7.85 14.87
N HIS A 59 11.64 9.06 14.44
CA HIS A 59 10.29 9.33 13.97
C HIS A 59 9.93 8.48 12.73
N ILE A 60 10.80 8.44 11.72
CA ILE A 60 10.58 7.67 10.49
C ILE A 60 10.55 6.16 10.79
N ILE A 61 11.45 5.68 11.65
CA ILE A 61 11.49 4.28 12.08
C ILE A 61 10.18 3.91 12.77
N LEU A 62 9.74 4.69 13.77
CA LEU A 62 8.51 4.44 14.52
C LEU A 62 7.29 4.46 13.62
N THR A 63 7.17 5.46 12.75
CA THR A 63 6.04 5.60 11.82
C THR A 63 6.02 4.44 10.83
N THR A 64 7.19 4.00 10.33
CA THR A 64 7.32 2.83 9.47
C THR A 64 6.88 1.55 10.20
N ILE A 65 7.28 1.36 11.47
CA ILE A 65 6.83 0.21 12.28
C ILE A 65 5.31 0.19 12.38
N ILE A 66 4.70 1.31 12.73
CA ILE A 66 3.24 1.41 12.87
C ILE A 66 2.54 1.12 11.54
N ALA A 67 2.96 1.78 10.45
CA ALA A 67 2.38 1.59 9.13
C ALA A 67 2.44 0.13 8.67
N MET A 68 3.60 -0.50 8.78
CA MET A 68 3.82 -1.88 8.34
C MET A 68 3.14 -2.92 9.23
N SER A 69 3.05 -2.66 10.53
CA SER A 69 2.25 -3.51 11.44
C SER A 69 0.79 -3.49 11.03
N LEU A 70 0.23 -2.33 10.72
CA LEU A 70 -1.15 -2.20 10.24
C LEU A 70 -1.37 -2.88 8.88
N VAL A 71 -0.42 -2.78 7.93
CA VAL A 71 -0.50 -3.53 6.65
C VAL A 71 -0.47 -5.04 6.91
N THR A 72 0.41 -5.50 7.80
CA THR A 72 0.51 -6.92 8.17
C THR A 72 -0.78 -7.43 8.79
N ILE A 73 -1.34 -6.70 9.76
CA ILE A 73 -2.62 -7.01 10.39
C ILE A 73 -3.74 -7.06 9.32
N SER A 74 -3.78 -6.07 8.44
CA SER A 74 -4.75 -6.04 7.33
C SER A 74 -4.66 -7.30 6.47
N GLN A 75 -3.44 -7.72 6.09
CA GLN A 75 -3.22 -8.90 5.27
C GLN A 75 -3.66 -10.19 5.97
N ILE A 76 -3.33 -10.34 7.25
CA ILE A 76 -3.79 -11.49 8.05
C ILE A 76 -5.30 -11.54 8.10
N LEU A 77 -5.96 -10.41 8.35
CA LEU A 77 -7.42 -10.32 8.41
C LEU A 77 -8.08 -10.62 7.06
N PHE A 78 -7.46 -10.25 5.93
CA PHE A 78 -7.95 -10.59 4.60
C PHE A 78 -7.89 -12.09 4.28
N LEU A 79 -7.09 -12.89 4.99
CA LEU A 79 -7.12 -14.35 4.86
C LEU A 79 -8.45 -14.95 5.34
N PHE A 80 -9.14 -14.27 6.25
CA PHE A 80 -10.44 -14.67 6.80
C PHE A 80 -11.62 -14.03 6.03
N GLU A 81 -11.57 -14.07 4.70
CA GLU A 81 -12.54 -13.40 3.79
C GLU A 81 -14.01 -13.80 4.01
N ASN A 82 -14.27 -14.97 4.59
CA ASN A 82 -15.62 -15.43 4.91
C ASN A 82 -16.20 -14.74 6.15
N ASN A 83 -15.35 -14.16 7.01
CA ASN A 83 -15.78 -13.43 8.19
C ASN A 83 -15.94 -11.94 7.88
N ILE A 84 -17.16 -11.41 7.99
CA ILE A 84 -17.47 -10.01 7.69
C ILE A 84 -16.72 -9.05 8.62
N HIS A 85 -16.57 -9.39 9.89
CA HIS A 85 -15.86 -8.55 10.86
C HIS A 85 -14.35 -8.49 10.58
N ALA A 86 -13.74 -9.62 10.22
CA ALA A 86 -12.34 -9.67 9.82
C ALA A 86 -12.10 -8.83 8.56
N ARG A 87 -12.99 -8.90 7.57
CA ARG A 87 -12.88 -8.07 6.37
C ARG A 87 -12.97 -6.58 6.66
N ILE A 88 -13.93 -6.16 7.50
CA ILE A 88 -14.10 -4.76 7.90
C ILE A 88 -12.86 -4.28 8.67
N ALA A 89 -12.42 -5.04 9.67
CA ALA A 89 -11.22 -4.72 10.45
C ALA A 89 -9.96 -4.65 9.59
N GLY A 90 -9.79 -5.57 8.62
CA GLY A 90 -8.69 -5.55 7.67
C GLY A 90 -8.65 -4.30 6.80
N ARG A 91 -9.82 -3.82 6.33
CA ARG A 91 -9.95 -2.57 5.58
C ARG A 91 -9.58 -1.37 6.43
N ILE A 92 -10.10 -1.30 7.65
CA ILE A 92 -9.79 -0.21 8.60
C ILE A 92 -8.28 -0.18 8.88
N ALA A 93 -7.67 -1.32 9.16
CA ALA A 93 -6.22 -1.41 9.38
C ALA A 93 -5.41 -0.93 8.17
N PHE A 94 -5.84 -1.28 6.94
CA PHE A 94 -5.19 -0.82 5.72
C PHE A 94 -5.31 0.70 5.52
N ILE A 95 -6.50 1.26 5.75
CA ILE A 95 -6.74 2.71 5.67
C ILE A 95 -5.89 3.45 6.71
N LEU A 96 -5.85 2.96 7.94
CA LEU A 96 -5.02 3.55 9.00
C LEU A 96 -3.53 3.50 8.62
N SER A 97 -3.05 2.41 8.01
CA SER A 97 -1.66 2.35 7.52
C SER A 97 -1.39 3.42 6.46
N THR A 98 -2.34 3.66 5.56
CA THR A 98 -2.24 4.69 4.53
C THR A 98 -2.20 6.10 5.15
N CYS A 99 -2.98 6.36 6.20
CA CYS A 99 -2.91 7.61 6.97
C CYS A 99 -1.53 7.81 7.62
N VAL A 100 -0.98 6.75 8.20
CA VAL A 100 0.35 6.79 8.84
C VAL A 100 1.45 7.06 7.81
N TRP A 101 1.38 6.45 6.62
CA TRP A 101 2.28 6.76 5.52
C TRP A 101 2.16 8.23 5.07
N MET A 102 0.94 8.75 4.97
CA MET A 102 0.70 10.13 4.57
C MET A 102 1.35 11.14 5.55
N GLU A 103 1.41 10.82 6.84
CA GLU A 103 2.04 11.69 7.84
C GLU A 103 3.55 11.82 7.65
N ILE A 104 4.25 10.75 7.25
CA ILE A 104 5.68 10.81 6.89
C ILE A 104 5.88 11.80 5.73
N TYR A 105 5.03 11.72 4.71
CA TYR A 105 5.17 12.56 3.51
C TYR A 105 4.80 14.01 3.77
N ARG A 106 3.77 14.24 4.57
CA ARG A 106 3.39 15.58 5.00
C ARG A 106 4.51 16.29 5.75
N ALA A 107 5.20 15.59 6.63
CA ALA A 107 6.32 16.15 7.39
C ALA A 107 7.55 16.45 6.51
N THR A 108 7.74 15.67 5.43
CA THR A 108 8.93 15.77 4.58
C THR A 108 8.75 16.74 3.42
N TYR A 109 7.51 16.85 2.89
CA TYR A 109 7.22 17.67 1.70
C TYR A 109 6.21 18.78 2.00
N TYR A 110 6.61 20.04 1.75
CA TYR A 110 5.75 21.21 1.92
C TYR A 110 4.70 21.29 0.79
N ILE A 111 3.52 20.70 1.01
CA ILE A 111 2.41 20.64 0.04
C ILE A 111 1.89 22.05 -0.33
N TYR A 112 2.10 23.05 0.53
CA TYR A 112 1.52 24.39 0.42
C TYR A 112 2.10 25.29 -0.70
N ARG A 113 3.11 24.82 -1.45
CA ARG A 113 3.76 25.64 -2.51
C ARG A 113 3.29 25.30 -3.92
N LEU A 114 2.34 24.40 -4.08
CA LEU A 114 1.84 24.05 -5.39
C LEU A 114 0.89 25.12 -5.94
N PRO A 115 0.94 25.42 -7.25
CA PRO A 115 0.01 26.33 -7.87
C PRO A 115 -1.43 25.78 -7.78
N VAL A 116 -2.39 26.70 -7.58
CA VAL A 116 -3.81 26.36 -7.38
C VAL A 116 -4.38 25.52 -8.53
N TRP A 117 -3.95 25.76 -9.77
CA TRP A 117 -4.40 24.99 -10.93
C TRP A 117 -4.04 23.51 -10.83
N PHE A 118 -2.88 23.17 -10.23
CA PHE A 118 -2.45 21.78 -10.03
C PHE A 118 -3.38 21.06 -9.03
N LEU A 119 -3.73 21.72 -7.93
CA LEU A 119 -4.71 21.21 -6.97
C LEU A 119 -6.07 20.98 -7.62
N THR A 120 -6.55 21.97 -8.40
CA THR A 120 -7.84 21.89 -9.09
C THR A 120 -7.87 20.71 -10.07
N LEU A 121 -6.82 20.53 -10.88
CA LEU A 121 -6.72 19.44 -11.82
C LEU A 121 -6.72 18.07 -11.09
N ALA A 122 -5.94 17.95 -10.02
CA ALA A 122 -5.89 16.75 -9.22
C ALA A 122 -7.26 16.41 -8.61
N LEU A 123 -7.96 17.40 -8.04
CA LEU A 123 -9.31 17.21 -7.50
C LEU A 123 -10.30 16.72 -8.57
N ILE A 124 -10.26 17.26 -9.78
CA ILE A 124 -11.12 16.83 -10.90
C ILE A 124 -10.81 15.37 -11.24
N ILE A 125 -9.54 14.99 -11.38
CA ILE A 125 -9.13 13.63 -11.70
C ILE A 125 -9.59 12.65 -10.62
N TYR A 126 -9.31 12.93 -9.33
CA TYR A 126 -9.70 12.03 -8.25
C TYR A 126 -11.21 11.95 -8.06
N ALA A 127 -11.94 13.08 -8.19
CA ALA A 127 -13.39 13.08 -8.18
C ALA A 127 -13.94 12.22 -9.33
N GLY A 128 -13.35 12.31 -10.53
CA GLY A 128 -13.69 11.47 -11.66
C GLY A 128 -13.48 9.98 -11.39
N ILE A 129 -12.33 9.61 -10.81
CA ILE A 129 -12.02 8.22 -10.42
C ILE A 129 -13.03 7.72 -9.39
N ILE A 130 -13.30 8.49 -8.33
CA ILE A 130 -14.24 8.13 -7.28
C ILE A 130 -15.64 7.95 -7.85
N THR A 131 -16.10 8.90 -8.67
CA THR A 131 -17.41 8.84 -9.32
C THR A 131 -17.52 7.62 -10.24
N TRP A 132 -16.49 7.34 -11.04
CA TRP A 132 -16.44 6.18 -11.92
C TRP A 132 -16.53 4.86 -11.13
N VAL A 133 -15.77 4.73 -10.04
CA VAL A 133 -15.80 3.55 -9.16
C VAL A 133 -17.18 3.40 -8.52
N LEU A 134 -17.81 4.50 -8.07
CA LEU A 134 -19.15 4.47 -7.50
C LEU A 134 -20.23 4.07 -8.51
N ILE A 135 -20.15 4.54 -9.75
CA ILE A 135 -21.06 4.15 -10.83
C ILE A 135 -20.94 2.63 -11.07
N LEU A 136 -19.72 2.11 -11.14
CA LEU A 136 -19.49 0.67 -11.34
C LEU A 136 -20.01 -0.16 -10.17
N SER A 137 -19.94 0.33 -8.93
CA SER A 137 -20.40 -0.42 -7.75
C SER A 137 -21.92 -0.62 -7.65
N GLY A 138 -22.70 0.23 -8.34
CA GLY A 138 -24.17 0.19 -8.37
C GLY A 138 -24.83 0.69 -7.07
N LYS A 139 -26.04 1.25 -7.22
CA LYS A 139 -26.75 1.99 -6.15
C LYS A 139 -27.02 1.20 -4.86
N GLN A 140 -27.16 -0.12 -4.93
CA GLN A 140 -27.59 -0.93 -3.77
C GLN A 140 -26.50 -1.16 -2.69
N LYS A 141 -25.23 -0.84 -3.00
CA LYS A 141 -24.10 -1.13 -2.11
C LYS A 141 -23.46 0.08 -1.46
N PHE A 142 -23.85 1.28 -1.87
CA PHE A 142 -23.26 2.54 -1.46
C PHE A 142 -23.11 2.67 0.07
N TYR A 143 -24.13 2.32 0.83
CA TYR A 143 -24.12 2.43 2.31
C TYR A 143 -23.22 1.40 3.00
N LYS A 144 -23.03 0.22 2.40
CA LYS A 144 -22.17 -0.84 2.95
C LYS A 144 -20.69 -0.59 2.71
N ASP A 145 -20.37 0.30 1.79
CA ASP A 145 -19.02 0.50 1.28
C ASP A 145 -18.41 1.87 1.64
N PHE A 146 -19.02 2.58 2.61
CA PHE A 146 -18.54 3.88 3.09
C PHE A 146 -17.05 3.85 3.49
N ILE A 147 -16.61 2.75 4.09
CA ILE A 147 -15.19 2.52 4.44
C ILE A 147 -14.29 2.55 3.21
N PHE A 148 -14.75 2.03 2.06
CA PHE A 148 -13.98 2.11 0.82
C PHE A 148 -13.87 3.51 0.26
N ILE A 149 -14.94 4.28 0.34
CA ILE A 149 -14.93 5.68 -0.12
C ILE A 149 -13.93 6.47 0.70
N ILE A 150 -13.92 6.30 2.03
CA ILE A 150 -12.92 6.91 2.90
C ILE A 150 -11.51 6.45 2.50
N GLY A 151 -11.32 5.14 2.30
CA GLY A 151 -10.03 4.59 1.88
C GLY A 151 -9.55 5.16 0.55
N LEU A 152 -10.45 5.32 -0.42
CA LEU A 152 -10.14 5.88 -1.73
C LEU A 152 -9.80 7.37 -1.63
N LEU A 153 -10.51 8.13 -0.80
CA LEU A 153 -10.21 9.54 -0.54
C LEU A 153 -8.84 9.72 0.10
N ILE A 154 -8.51 8.91 1.13
CA ILE A 154 -7.22 8.96 1.81
C ILE A 154 -6.09 8.55 0.87
N ALA A 155 -6.26 7.49 0.08
CA ALA A 155 -5.27 7.05 -0.89
C ALA A 155 -5.05 8.09 -2.00
N SER A 156 -6.12 8.77 -2.43
CA SER A 156 -6.03 9.88 -3.39
C SER A 156 -5.25 11.06 -2.79
N GLY A 157 -5.48 11.39 -1.53
CA GLY A 157 -4.72 12.41 -0.80
C GLY A 157 -3.24 12.06 -0.66
N MET A 158 -2.94 10.80 -0.33
CA MET A 158 -1.57 10.30 -0.27
C MET A 158 -0.88 10.37 -1.64
N HIS A 159 -1.55 9.91 -2.69
CA HIS A 159 -1.02 9.97 -4.05
C HIS A 159 -0.80 11.42 -4.51
N TYR A 160 -1.76 12.32 -4.23
CA TYR A 160 -1.60 13.75 -4.52
C TYR A 160 -0.36 14.32 -3.85
N SER A 161 -0.17 14.04 -2.55
CA SER A 161 0.98 14.53 -1.78
C SER A 161 2.31 14.09 -2.38
N THR A 162 2.40 12.83 -2.83
CA THR A 162 3.62 12.28 -3.42
C THR A 162 3.86 12.77 -4.85
N LEU A 163 2.80 12.94 -5.63
CA LEU A 163 2.88 13.54 -6.96
C LEU A 163 3.33 15.00 -6.88
N ALA A 164 2.83 15.73 -5.88
CA ALA A 164 3.27 17.10 -5.58
C ALA A 164 4.76 17.14 -5.25
N ALA A 165 5.24 16.23 -4.41
CA ALA A 165 6.64 16.09 -4.06
C ALA A 165 7.50 15.81 -5.30
N PHE A 166 7.06 14.93 -6.18
CA PHE A 166 7.73 14.65 -7.45
C PHE A 166 7.82 15.88 -8.36
N CYS A 167 6.73 16.63 -8.50
CA CYS A 167 6.70 17.83 -9.33
C CYS A 167 7.59 18.97 -8.79
N MET A 168 7.74 19.06 -7.46
CA MET A 168 8.53 20.13 -6.82
C MET A 168 10.03 19.78 -6.70
N SER A 169 10.33 18.52 -6.49
CA SER A 169 11.70 18.02 -6.28
C SER A 169 11.84 16.64 -6.92
N PRO A 170 12.01 16.58 -8.26
CA PRO A 170 12.15 15.31 -8.96
C PRO A 170 13.44 14.62 -8.50
N SER A 171 13.29 13.52 -7.80
CA SER A 171 14.35 12.66 -7.30
C SER A 171 13.98 11.21 -7.48
N LEU A 172 14.94 10.29 -7.41
CA LEU A 172 14.64 8.87 -7.47
C LEU A 172 13.71 8.46 -6.34
N SER A 173 13.88 9.05 -5.15
CA SER A 173 12.98 8.83 -4.01
C SER A 173 11.55 9.26 -4.32
N SER A 174 11.33 10.47 -4.84
CA SER A 174 9.98 10.97 -5.16
C SER A 174 9.32 10.18 -6.30
N ILE A 175 10.09 9.69 -7.28
CA ILE A 175 9.59 8.80 -8.34
C ILE A 175 9.09 7.48 -7.75
N LEU A 176 9.92 6.79 -6.96
CA LEU A 176 9.56 5.52 -6.36
C LEU A 176 8.35 5.66 -5.42
N LEU A 177 8.29 6.75 -4.68
CA LEU A 177 7.20 7.07 -3.80
C LEU A 177 5.89 7.26 -4.57
N THR A 178 5.91 8.07 -5.62
CA THR A 178 4.73 8.31 -6.47
C THR A 178 4.26 7.02 -7.14
N LEU A 179 5.17 6.20 -7.65
CA LEU A 179 4.82 4.89 -8.20
C LEU A 179 4.22 3.96 -7.15
N GLY A 180 4.79 3.92 -5.94
CA GLY A 180 4.27 3.11 -4.84
C GLY A 180 2.87 3.53 -4.41
N THR A 181 2.60 4.84 -4.31
CA THR A 181 1.27 5.35 -3.95
C THR A 181 0.26 5.19 -5.09
N THR A 182 0.69 5.29 -6.35
CA THR A 182 -0.15 4.94 -7.52
C THR A 182 -0.60 3.48 -7.43
N LEU A 183 0.30 2.56 -7.13
CA LEU A 183 -0.04 1.15 -6.96
C LEU A 183 -0.96 0.92 -5.76
N THR A 184 -0.80 1.68 -4.67
CA THR A 184 -1.74 1.63 -3.52
C THR A 184 -3.14 2.05 -3.96
N LEU A 185 -3.26 3.12 -4.73
CA LEU A 185 -4.55 3.59 -5.26
C LEU A 185 -5.18 2.54 -6.18
N VAL A 186 -4.41 1.97 -7.11
CA VAL A 186 -4.84 0.88 -8.00
C VAL A 186 -5.27 -0.36 -7.19
N PHE A 187 -4.53 -0.73 -6.14
CA PHE A 187 -4.91 -1.82 -5.25
C PHE A 187 -6.29 -1.60 -4.63
N ILE A 188 -6.55 -0.40 -4.08
CA ILE A 188 -7.84 -0.09 -3.46
C ILE A 188 -8.97 -0.14 -4.49
N ILE A 189 -8.75 0.40 -5.70
CA ILE A 189 -9.75 0.38 -6.79
C ILE A 189 -10.08 -1.07 -7.17
N ILE A 190 -9.09 -1.91 -7.45
CA ILE A 190 -9.30 -3.29 -7.85
C ILE A 190 -9.97 -4.08 -6.72
N TYR A 191 -9.53 -3.88 -5.47
CA TYR A 191 -10.13 -4.53 -4.31
C TYR A 191 -11.59 -4.14 -4.13
N PHE A 192 -11.94 -2.88 -4.39
CA PHE A 192 -13.31 -2.39 -4.37
C PHE A 192 -14.17 -3.01 -5.50
N LEU A 193 -13.65 -3.03 -6.74
CA LEU A 193 -14.34 -3.62 -7.88
C LEU A 193 -14.58 -5.12 -7.69
N ASP A 194 -13.63 -5.84 -7.09
CA ASP A 194 -13.81 -7.24 -6.73
C ASP A 194 -14.95 -7.43 -5.74
N PHE A 195 -15.05 -6.57 -4.74
CA PHE A 195 -16.15 -6.56 -3.79
C PHE A 195 -17.49 -6.24 -4.47
N ALA A 196 -17.50 -5.36 -5.48
CA ALA A 196 -18.68 -5.00 -6.27
C ALA A 196 -19.13 -6.09 -7.26
N LYS A 197 -18.57 -7.32 -7.19
CA LYS A 197 -18.86 -8.49 -8.04
C LYS A 197 -18.23 -8.48 -9.44
N TYR A 198 -17.31 -7.57 -9.73
CA TYR A 198 -16.50 -7.65 -10.95
C TYR A 198 -15.37 -8.66 -10.73
N HIS A 199 -15.70 -9.96 -10.82
CA HIS A 199 -14.75 -11.03 -10.58
C HIS A 199 -13.97 -11.37 -11.85
N PHE A 200 -12.65 -11.27 -11.78
CA PHE A 200 -11.76 -11.79 -12.82
C PHE A 200 -10.82 -12.87 -12.25
N LYS A 201 -10.44 -13.80 -13.12
CA LYS A 201 -9.77 -15.06 -12.74
C LYS A 201 -8.48 -14.88 -11.91
N PHE A 202 -7.70 -13.84 -12.19
CA PHE A 202 -6.38 -13.61 -11.57
C PHE A 202 -6.37 -12.51 -10.49
N ARG A 203 -7.53 -12.09 -9.99
CA ARG A 203 -7.67 -10.98 -9.05
C ARG A 203 -6.82 -11.11 -7.77
N LYS A 204 -6.86 -12.28 -7.11
CA LYS A 204 -6.14 -12.50 -5.85
C LYS A 204 -4.62 -12.40 -6.02
N PRO A 205 -4.00 -13.10 -6.97
CA PRO A 205 -2.58 -12.91 -7.25
C PRO A 205 -2.25 -11.48 -7.68
N LEU A 206 -3.07 -10.85 -8.51
CA LEU A 206 -2.84 -9.48 -8.93
C LEU A 206 -2.83 -8.52 -7.75
N LEU A 207 -3.83 -8.57 -6.87
CA LEU A 207 -3.90 -7.76 -5.67
C LEU A 207 -2.68 -7.98 -4.76
N PHE A 208 -2.27 -9.23 -4.58
CA PHE A 208 -1.10 -9.56 -3.78
C PHE A 208 0.19 -8.95 -4.35
N PHE A 209 0.46 -9.10 -5.64
CA PHE A 209 1.65 -8.53 -6.27
C PHE A 209 1.64 -7.00 -6.30
N ILE A 210 0.49 -6.37 -6.58
CA ILE A 210 0.35 -4.91 -6.54
C ILE A 210 0.66 -4.40 -5.12
N LEU A 211 0.15 -5.06 -4.09
CA LEU A 211 0.39 -4.66 -2.71
C LEU A 211 1.88 -4.78 -2.33
N ILE A 212 2.53 -5.91 -2.67
CA ILE A 212 3.97 -6.09 -2.42
C ILE A 212 4.77 -5.01 -3.14
N ALA A 213 4.52 -4.80 -4.43
CA ALA A 213 5.22 -3.81 -5.22
C ALA A 213 5.02 -2.40 -4.64
N SER A 214 3.77 -2.04 -4.30
CA SER A 214 3.45 -0.76 -3.67
C SER A 214 4.24 -0.55 -2.39
N GLN A 215 4.15 -1.48 -1.43
CA GLN A 215 4.82 -1.33 -0.13
C GLN A 215 6.35 -1.34 -0.28
N SER A 216 6.91 -2.16 -1.17
CA SER A 216 8.35 -2.18 -1.43
C SER A 216 8.85 -0.85 -2.01
N LEU A 217 8.13 -0.27 -2.98
CA LEU A 217 8.50 1.02 -3.57
C LEU A 217 8.45 2.17 -2.54
N ILE A 218 7.41 2.21 -1.72
CA ILE A 218 7.28 3.18 -0.62
C ILE A 218 8.46 3.06 0.35
N MET A 219 8.82 1.85 0.73
CA MET A 219 9.92 1.60 1.64
C MET A 219 11.28 1.97 1.06
N PHE A 220 11.55 1.59 -0.19
CA PHE A 220 12.79 1.97 -0.87
C PHE A 220 12.91 3.48 -1.06
N SER A 221 11.80 4.16 -1.32
CA SER A 221 11.75 5.61 -1.36
C SER A 221 12.23 6.23 -0.04
N ASN A 222 11.72 5.72 1.11
CA ASN A 222 12.13 6.23 2.43
C ASN A 222 13.63 6.07 2.69
N LEU A 223 14.23 4.96 2.24
CA LEU A 223 15.69 4.75 2.36
C LEU A 223 16.51 5.74 1.53
N LEU A 224 15.97 6.20 0.40
CA LEU A 224 16.66 7.14 -0.51
C LEU A 224 16.44 8.60 -0.10
N LEU A 225 15.30 8.93 0.53
CA LEU A 225 14.97 10.28 0.99
C LEU A 225 16.04 10.89 1.90
N ILE A 226 16.83 10.07 2.55
CA ILE A 226 17.73 10.43 3.62
C ILE A 226 19.18 10.47 3.14
N LYS A 227 19.43 10.01 1.92
CA LYS A 227 20.74 10.16 1.25
C LYS A 227 20.84 11.42 0.38
N SER A 228 19.73 12.11 0.16
CA SER A 228 19.65 13.39 -0.57
C SER A 228 19.61 14.57 0.39
#